data_3cd454b8b942c1870afb386bb1f81dbb
#
_entry.id   3cd454b8b942c1870afb386bb1f81dbb
#
_cell.length_a   1.000
_cell.length_b   1.000
_cell.length_c   1.000
_cell.angle_alpha   90.00
_cell.angle_beta   90.00
_cell.angle_gamma   90.00
#
_symmetry.space_group_name_H-M   'P 1'
#
loop_
_entity.id
_entity.type
_entity.pdbx_description
1 polymer ?
#
loop_
_entity_poly.entity_id
_entity_poly.type
_entity_poly.pdbx_seq_one_letter_code
_entity_poly.pdbx_strand_id
1 'polypeptide(L)'
;MAGGVERVLTIKANYFADVLNYDISIILTDGKDIPLYYPLSKRIKVVNLDINFEELWSCSFMKKVFVYLKKQRKFKKRLTAELMTIRPDITISLLRREINFITKIHDGSKKVGELHVNRINYRNFESGDSNIIKNLFSKFWMKSLVSHLQKLDRFIVLTEEDKQNWPEIQHIEVIPNPLAFRIDQKSDLTSKRVIAVGRYVYQKGFDLLLKAWSIVEKRNKDWNLVVFGQGSRDSYEKMIDDLKIDRKRCHLLGPTDDIKKEYLDSSIFVFSSRFEGFGMVLVEAMSCGLPCVSFDCPCGPKDIISDGVDGVLVPNGDVNQLADKLSELISHPDEISRLSKSALLKADSYSLDTISLKWRSMFDSLFDK
;
A
#
# COMPACT_ATOMS: atom_id res chain seq x y z
N MET A 1 -6.15 1.45 -14.21
CA MET A 1 -6.35 2.14 -12.93
C MET A 1 -5.00 2.29 -12.26
N ALA A 2 -4.67 3.48 -11.81
CA ALA A 2 -3.44 3.69 -11.07
C ALA A 2 -3.64 3.23 -9.63
N GLY A 3 -2.84 2.28 -9.20
CA GLY A 3 -2.81 1.80 -7.82
C GLY A 3 -1.68 2.41 -7.01
N GLY A 4 -1.67 2.20 -5.70
CA GLY A 4 -0.59 2.65 -4.84
C GLY A 4 0.77 2.02 -5.18
N VAL A 5 0.78 0.79 -5.67
CA VAL A 5 2.01 0.07 -6.07
C VAL A 5 2.66 0.74 -7.27
N GLU A 6 1.88 1.06 -8.30
CA GLU A 6 2.36 1.74 -9.51
C GLU A 6 2.92 3.13 -9.17
N ARG A 7 2.27 3.88 -8.25
CA ARG A 7 2.75 5.17 -7.78
C ARG A 7 4.11 5.04 -7.08
N VAL A 8 4.23 4.11 -6.15
CA VAL A 8 5.47 3.85 -5.40
C VAL A 8 6.59 3.41 -6.34
N LEU A 9 6.31 2.49 -7.28
CA LEU A 9 7.28 2.06 -8.29
C LEU A 9 7.79 3.25 -9.10
N THR A 10 6.88 4.10 -9.61
CA THR A 10 7.25 5.26 -10.42
C THR A 10 8.14 6.24 -9.66
N ILE A 11 7.77 6.56 -8.40
CA ILE A 11 8.53 7.50 -7.57
C ILE A 11 9.94 6.97 -7.30
N LYS A 12 10.07 5.69 -6.90
CA LYS A 12 11.37 5.05 -6.68
C LYS A 12 12.21 5.00 -7.96
N ALA A 13 11.61 4.55 -9.07
CA ALA A 13 12.32 4.42 -10.34
C ALA A 13 12.85 5.78 -10.84
N ASN A 14 12.03 6.83 -10.76
CA ASN A 14 12.46 8.18 -11.11
C ASN A 14 13.63 8.65 -10.25
N TYR A 15 13.55 8.45 -8.92
CA TYR A 15 14.62 8.83 -8.01
C TYR A 15 15.93 8.04 -8.30
N PHE A 16 15.82 6.75 -8.52
CA PHE A 16 16.99 5.92 -8.85
C PHE A 16 17.64 6.35 -10.17
N ALA A 17 16.84 6.71 -11.18
CA ALA A 17 17.37 7.17 -12.46
C ALA A 17 17.94 8.60 -12.39
N ASP A 18 17.22 9.54 -11.78
CA ASP A 18 17.54 10.96 -11.87
C ASP A 18 18.50 11.43 -10.77
N VAL A 19 18.45 10.83 -9.58
CA VAL A 19 19.27 11.24 -8.41
C VAL A 19 20.43 10.27 -8.19
N LEU A 20 20.17 8.95 -8.19
CA LEU A 20 21.22 7.96 -7.97
C LEU A 20 21.98 7.58 -9.27
N ASN A 21 21.51 8.08 -10.43
CA ASN A 21 22.11 7.83 -11.75
C ASN A 21 22.19 6.34 -12.13
N TYR A 22 21.20 5.54 -11.71
CA TYR A 22 21.10 4.15 -12.13
C TYR A 22 20.45 4.03 -13.51
N ASP A 23 20.87 3.04 -14.30
CA ASP A 23 20.20 2.66 -15.54
C ASP A 23 18.98 1.79 -15.23
N ILE A 24 17.78 2.37 -15.39
CA ILE A 24 16.52 1.73 -15.03
C ILE A 24 15.78 1.27 -16.26
N SER A 25 15.38 -0.01 -16.26
CA SER A 25 14.44 -0.57 -17.24
C SER A 25 13.21 -1.10 -16.53
N ILE A 26 12.02 -0.67 -16.94
CA ILE A 26 10.73 -1.16 -16.44
C ILE A 26 10.14 -2.10 -17.48
N ILE A 27 9.84 -3.33 -17.06
CA ILE A 27 9.26 -4.36 -17.93
C ILE A 27 7.78 -4.55 -17.56
N LEU A 28 6.90 -4.26 -18.52
CA LEU A 28 5.44 -4.41 -18.38
C LEU A 28 4.96 -5.69 -19.09
N THR A 29 3.93 -6.31 -18.54
CA THR A 29 3.32 -7.52 -19.14
C THR A 29 2.12 -7.23 -20.02
N ASP A 30 1.40 -6.17 -19.72
CA ASP A 30 0.09 -5.84 -20.29
C ASP A 30 0.02 -4.33 -20.65
N GLY A 31 -1.04 -3.88 -21.30
CA GLY A 31 -1.29 -2.46 -21.54
C GLY A 31 -0.36 -1.82 -22.57
N LYS A 32 0.00 -2.51 -23.66
CA LYS A 32 0.95 -2.04 -24.68
C LYS A 32 0.63 -0.67 -25.24
N ASP A 33 -0.65 -0.39 -25.49
CA ASP A 33 -1.12 0.84 -26.12
C ASP A 33 -1.77 1.82 -25.10
N ILE A 34 -1.63 1.53 -23.79
CA ILE A 34 -2.20 2.35 -22.72
C ILE A 34 -1.11 3.29 -22.19
N PRO A 35 -1.34 4.62 -22.20
CA PRO A 35 -0.41 5.57 -21.60
C PRO A 35 -0.18 5.28 -20.12
N LEU A 36 1.05 5.47 -19.67
CA LEU A 36 1.37 5.36 -18.24
C LEU A 36 0.64 6.46 -17.48
N TYR A 37 0.00 6.09 -16.39
CA TYR A 37 -0.75 7.04 -15.57
C TYR A 37 0.17 8.03 -14.83
N TYR A 38 1.28 7.53 -14.30
CA TYR A 38 2.28 8.36 -13.64
C TYR A 38 3.45 8.64 -14.58
N PRO A 39 3.97 9.89 -14.65
CA PRO A 39 5.07 10.23 -15.52
C PRO A 39 6.37 9.58 -15.06
N LEU A 40 7.06 8.93 -16.00
CA LEU A 40 8.40 8.41 -15.79
C LEU A 40 9.46 9.37 -16.32
N SER A 41 10.62 9.36 -15.69
CA SER A 41 11.82 10.05 -16.20
C SER A 41 12.15 9.57 -17.62
N LYS A 42 12.59 10.49 -18.46
CA LYS A 42 13.05 10.19 -19.83
C LYS A 42 14.27 9.25 -19.87
N ARG A 43 14.98 9.10 -18.74
CA ARG A 43 16.12 8.19 -18.58
C ARG A 43 15.69 6.72 -18.41
N ILE A 44 14.41 6.46 -18.07
CA ILE A 44 13.91 5.13 -17.82
C ILE A 44 13.46 4.47 -19.13
N LYS A 45 14.03 3.31 -19.44
CA LYS A 45 13.58 2.48 -20.55
C LYS A 45 12.33 1.69 -20.16
N VAL A 46 11.27 1.78 -20.95
CA VAL A 46 10.05 0.99 -20.75
C VAL A 46 9.93 -0.04 -21.84
N VAL A 47 9.80 -1.31 -21.45
CA VAL A 47 9.62 -2.44 -22.38
C VAL A 47 8.30 -3.13 -22.05
N ASN A 48 7.43 -3.28 -23.05
CA ASN A 48 6.19 -4.03 -22.89
C ASN A 48 6.28 -5.40 -23.56
N LEU A 49 6.11 -6.45 -22.79
CA LEU A 49 6.18 -7.84 -23.28
C LEU A 49 4.93 -8.29 -24.02
N ASP A 50 3.86 -7.53 -23.99
CA ASP A 50 2.60 -7.81 -24.69
C ASP A 50 2.12 -9.27 -24.45
N ILE A 51 1.95 -9.62 -23.19
CA ILE A 51 1.44 -10.94 -22.77
C ILE A 51 -0.07 -10.95 -22.73
N ASN A 52 -0.66 -9.83 -22.31
CA ASN A 52 -2.10 -9.59 -22.32
C ASN A 52 -2.88 -10.56 -21.40
N PHE A 53 -2.48 -10.65 -20.13
CA PHE A 53 -3.15 -11.52 -19.15
C PHE A 53 -4.60 -11.12 -18.89
N GLU A 54 -5.01 -9.90 -19.24
CA GLU A 54 -6.39 -9.42 -19.06
C GLU A 54 -7.41 -10.25 -19.84
N GLU A 55 -7.02 -10.85 -20.98
CA GLU A 55 -7.87 -11.78 -21.73
C GLU A 55 -8.40 -12.96 -20.89
N LEU A 56 -7.73 -13.30 -19.79
CA LEU A 56 -8.17 -14.37 -18.89
C LEU A 56 -9.52 -14.09 -18.23
N TRP A 57 -9.90 -12.82 -18.10
CA TRP A 57 -11.15 -12.43 -17.44
C TRP A 57 -12.38 -12.84 -18.25
N SER A 58 -12.27 -12.93 -19.58
CA SER A 58 -13.34 -13.32 -20.50
C SER A 58 -13.45 -14.84 -20.74
N CYS A 59 -12.56 -15.66 -20.16
CA CYS A 59 -12.49 -17.09 -20.44
C CYS A 59 -13.30 -17.92 -19.44
N SER A 60 -13.97 -19.00 -19.95
CA SER A 60 -14.53 -20.05 -19.10
C SER A 60 -13.42 -20.80 -18.32
N PHE A 61 -13.76 -21.44 -17.21
CA PHE A 61 -12.77 -22.00 -16.28
C PHE A 61 -11.73 -22.94 -16.95
N MET A 62 -12.17 -23.93 -17.74
CA MET A 62 -11.25 -24.87 -18.41
C MET A 62 -10.37 -24.17 -19.45
N LYS A 63 -10.96 -23.29 -20.26
CA LYS A 63 -10.23 -22.47 -21.23
C LYS A 63 -9.23 -21.54 -20.54
N LYS A 64 -9.59 -20.98 -19.39
CA LYS A 64 -8.75 -20.10 -18.57
C LYS A 64 -7.44 -20.78 -18.15
N VAL A 65 -7.48 -22.04 -17.70
CA VAL A 65 -6.28 -22.81 -17.31
C VAL A 65 -5.34 -22.99 -18.51
N PHE A 66 -5.86 -23.44 -19.64
CA PHE A 66 -5.06 -23.66 -20.83
C PHE A 66 -4.42 -22.37 -21.37
N VAL A 67 -5.22 -21.31 -21.49
CA VAL A 67 -4.74 -19.97 -21.92
C VAL A 67 -3.70 -19.43 -20.93
N TYR A 68 -3.91 -19.59 -19.63
CA TYR A 68 -2.95 -19.20 -18.60
C TYR A 68 -1.60 -19.91 -18.79
N LEU A 69 -1.58 -21.22 -18.95
CA LEU A 69 -0.33 -21.96 -19.15
C LEU A 69 0.41 -21.55 -20.43
N LYS A 70 -0.33 -21.29 -21.53
CA LYS A 70 0.24 -20.78 -22.78
C LYS A 70 0.86 -19.40 -22.57
N LYS A 71 0.13 -18.49 -21.90
CA LYS A 71 0.62 -17.14 -21.58
C LYS A 71 1.82 -17.16 -20.64
N GLN A 72 1.85 -18.04 -19.64
CA GLN A 72 3.02 -18.22 -18.77
C GLN A 72 4.27 -18.67 -19.53
N ARG A 73 4.14 -19.56 -20.51
CA ARG A 73 5.26 -19.97 -21.39
C ARG A 73 5.75 -18.81 -22.26
N LYS A 74 4.80 -18.04 -22.86
CA LYS A 74 5.11 -16.84 -23.64
C LYS A 74 5.84 -15.81 -22.76
N PHE A 75 5.32 -15.57 -21.55
CA PHE A 75 5.88 -14.63 -20.58
C PHE A 75 7.31 -15.03 -20.22
N LYS A 76 7.53 -16.26 -19.78
CA LYS A 76 8.87 -16.76 -19.47
C LYS A 76 9.83 -16.55 -20.64
N LYS A 77 9.45 -16.94 -21.86
CA LYS A 77 10.30 -16.81 -23.07
C LYS A 77 10.67 -15.34 -23.33
N ARG A 78 9.67 -14.43 -23.35
CA ARG A 78 9.90 -13.01 -23.66
C ARG A 78 10.70 -12.31 -22.56
N LEU A 79 10.36 -12.57 -21.29
CA LEU A 79 11.10 -11.98 -20.16
C LEU A 79 12.54 -12.48 -20.15
N THR A 80 12.80 -13.77 -20.41
CA THR A 80 14.16 -14.28 -20.47
C THR A 80 14.95 -13.60 -21.59
N ALA A 81 14.38 -13.47 -22.80
CA ALA A 81 15.05 -12.82 -23.92
C ALA A 81 15.39 -11.35 -23.59
N GLU A 82 14.46 -10.62 -22.97
CA GLU A 82 14.69 -9.22 -22.62
C GLU A 82 15.76 -9.07 -21.52
N LEU A 83 15.74 -9.90 -20.48
CA LEU A 83 16.77 -9.87 -19.42
C LEU A 83 18.15 -10.23 -19.96
N MET A 84 18.25 -11.20 -20.89
CA MET A 84 19.52 -11.52 -21.58
C MET A 84 20.03 -10.38 -22.46
N THR A 85 19.16 -9.54 -22.97
CA THR A 85 19.51 -8.36 -23.78
C THR A 85 19.94 -7.20 -22.88
N ILE A 86 19.20 -6.92 -21.82
CA ILE A 86 19.48 -5.83 -20.87
C ILE A 86 20.74 -6.16 -20.03
N ARG A 87 20.89 -7.39 -19.59
CA ARG A 87 21.96 -7.86 -18.67
C ARG A 87 22.03 -6.98 -17.41
N PRO A 88 20.94 -6.86 -16.65
CA PRO A 88 20.92 -6.01 -15.47
C PRO A 88 21.80 -6.61 -14.36
N ASP A 89 22.35 -5.76 -13.47
CA ASP A 89 22.99 -6.22 -12.25
C ASP A 89 21.98 -6.77 -11.24
N ILE A 90 20.79 -6.11 -11.17
CA ILE A 90 19.71 -6.47 -10.26
C ILE A 90 18.39 -6.52 -11.02
N THR A 91 17.62 -7.58 -10.80
CA THR A 91 16.25 -7.70 -11.27
C THR A 91 15.30 -7.66 -10.07
N ILE A 92 14.44 -6.63 -9.98
CA ILE A 92 13.41 -6.52 -8.94
C ILE A 92 12.08 -7.04 -9.49
N SER A 93 11.50 -8.02 -8.80
CA SER A 93 10.19 -8.59 -9.09
C SER A 93 9.17 -8.10 -8.07
N LEU A 94 8.02 -7.60 -8.53
CA LEU A 94 6.87 -7.27 -7.66
C LEU A 94 6.05 -8.52 -7.28
N LEU A 95 6.62 -9.69 -7.42
CA LEU A 95 6.10 -11.00 -6.98
C LEU A 95 4.68 -11.30 -7.52
N ARG A 96 4.47 -11.01 -8.79
CA ARG A 96 3.21 -11.35 -9.46
C ARG A 96 3.30 -12.77 -10.06
N ARG A 97 3.23 -12.90 -11.36
CA ARG A 97 3.23 -14.21 -12.06
C ARG A 97 4.64 -14.71 -12.37
N GLU A 98 5.61 -13.82 -12.43
CA GLU A 98 7.04 -14.09 -12.71
C GLU A 98 7.74 -14.86 -11.60
N ILE A 99 7.26 -14.78 -10.36
CA ILE A 99 7.86 -15.49 -9.20
C ILE A 99 8.00 -17.00 -9.46
N ASN A 100 7.12 -17.59 -10.26
CA ASN A 100 7.15 -19.01 -10.58
C ASN A 100 8.40 -19.43 -11.39
N PHE A 101 9.10 -18.49 -12.01
CA PHE A 101 10.23 -18.80 -12.90
C PHE A 101 11.36 -17.77 -12.91
N ILE A 102 11.23 -16.60 -12.28
CA ILE A 102 12.23 -15.53 -12.33
C ILE A 102 13.61 -16.00 -11.82
N THR A 103 13.61 -16.80 -10.75
CA THR A 103 14.85 -17.37 -10.16
C THR A 103 15.46 -18.48 -11.00
N LYS A 104 14.82 -18.89 -12.12
CA LYS A 104 15.35 -19.87 -13.07
C LYS A 104 15.89 -19.21 -14.34
N ILE A 105 15.94 -17.88 -14.39
CA ILE A 105 16.54 -17.13 -15.49
C ILE A 105 17.98 -16.78 -15.07
N HIS A 106 18.94 -17.36 -15.77
CA HIS A 106 20.37 -17.21 -15.48
C HIS A 106 20.97 -16.11 -16.40
N ASP A 107 20.55 -14.87 -16.18
CA ASP A 107 21.00 -13.67 -16.89
C ASP A 107 22.18 -12.96 -16.18
N GLY A 108 22.63 -13.51 -15.04
CA GLY A 108 23.69 -12.96 -14.22
C GLY A 108 23.22 -12.00 -13.12
N SER A 109 21.97 -11.52 -13.18
CA SER A 109 21.50 -10.54 -12.20
C SER A 109 21.13 -11.16 -10.86
N LYS A 110 21.28 -10.39 -9.79
CA LYS A 110 20.70 -10.68 -8.48
C LYS A 110 19.20 -10.55 -8.53
N LYS A 111 18.47 -11.50 -7.92
CA LYS A 111 17.00 -11.55 -7.95
C LYS A 111 16.45 -11.06 -6.63
N VAL A 112 15.79 -9.90 -6.66
CA VAL A 112 15.14 -9.27 -5.50
C VAL A 112 13.64 -9.37 -5.69
N GLY A 113 12.92 -9.78 -4.65
CA GLY A 113 11.45 -9.77 -4.62
C GLY A 113 10.95 -8.67 -3.71
N GLU A 114 10.00 -7.86 -4.15
CA GLU A 114 9.36 -6.82 -3.34
C GLU A 114 7.86 -7.10 -3.20
N LEU A 115 7.39 -7.27 -1.96
CA LEU A 115 6.00 -7.60 -1.65
C LEU A 115 5.25 -6.38 -1.12
N HIS A 116 4.20 -5.95 -1.84
CA HIS A 116 3.35 -4.82 -1.46
C HIS A 116 2.03 -5.20 -0.76
N VAL A 117 1.86 -6.48 -0.47
CA VAL A 117 0.68 -7.03 0.22
C VAL A 117 1.19 -7.92 1.33
N ASN A 118 0.61 -7.88 2.52
CA ASN A 118 1.03 -8.76 3.60
C ASN A 118 0.77 -10.23 3.30
N ARG A 119 1.48 -11.14 3.98
CA ARG A 119 1.36 -12.60 3.80
C ARG A 119 -0.07 -13.10 3.94
N ILE A 120 -0.78 -12.62 4.97
CA ILE A 120 -2.14 -13.08 5.31
C ILE A 120 -3.11 -12.80 4.17
N ASN A 121 -2.94 -11.65 3.51
CA ASN A 121 -3.81 -11.20 2.42
C ASN A 121 -3.22 -11.46 1.02
N TYR A 122 -2.06 -12.09 0.95
CA TYR A 122 -1.44 -12.39 -0.33
C TYR A 122 -2.25 -13.42 -1.10
N ARG A 123 -2.95 -12.97 -2.16
CA ARG A 123 -3.88 -13.77 -2.98
C ARG A 123 -4.95 -14.45 -2.12
N ASN A 124 -5.66 -13.65 -1.33
CA ASN A 124 -6.70 -14.10 -0.41
C ASN A 124 -7.61 -15.18 -1.05
N PHE A 125 -7.42 -16.43 -0.64
CA PHE A 125 -8.34 -17.55 -0.88
C PHE A 125 -9.35 -17.66 0.25
N GLU A 126 -9.35 -16.73 1.19
CA GLU A 126 -10.29 -16.63 2.29
C GLU A 126 -11.61 -15.98 1.83
N SER A 127 -12.37 -16.70 1.07
CA SER A 127 -13.80 -16.67 1.21
C SER A 127 -14.15 -17.75 2.23
N GLY A 128 -14.88 -17.41 3.28
CA GLY A 128 -15.23 -18.25 4.42
C GLY A 128 -15.96 -19.58 4.14
N ASP A 129 -15.64 -20.24 3.07
CA ASP A 129 -16.08 -21.58 2.71
C ASP A 129 -15.13 -22.61 3.31
N SER A 130 -15.62 -23.42 4.21
CA SER A 130 -15.00 -24.57 4.86
C SER A 130 -14.65 -25.73 3.90
N ASN A 131 -14.24 -25.45 2.68
CA ASN A 131 -13.93 -26.47 1.69
C ASN A 131 -12.50 -27.00 1.90
N ILE A 132 -12.38 -28.22 2.39
CA ILE A 132 -11.12 -28.93 2.67
C ILE A 132 -10.18 -28.90 1.46
N ILE A 133 -10.71 -29.01 0.25
CA ILE A 133 -9.95 -29.01 -1.01
C ILE A 133 -9.30 -27.64 -1.24
N LYS A 134 -10.03 -26.54 -0.98
CA LYS A 134 -9.47 -25.16 -1.06
C LYS A 134 -8.35 -24.98 -0.06
N ASN A 135 -8.49 -25.47 1.17
CA ASN A 135 -7.48 -25.36 2.22
C ASN A 135 -6.20 -26.16 1.87
N LEU A 136 -6.34 -27.38 1.33
CA LEU A 136 -5.19 -28.16 0.86
C LEU A 136 -4.48 -27.48 -0.30
N PHE A 137 -5.24 -26.95 -1.26
CA PHE A 137 -4.69 -26.21 -2.40
C PHE A 137 -3.95 -24.95 -1.94
N SER A 138 -4.53 -24.18 -1.00
CA SER A 138 -3.92 -22.99 -0.42
C SER A 138 -2.58 -23.31 0.28
N LYS A 139 -2.55 -24.38 1.09
CA LYS A 139 -1.31 -24.84 1.76
C LYS A 139 -0.23 -25.27 0.76
N PHE A 140 -0.61 -26.06 -0.25
CA PHE A 140 0.33 -26.48 -1.30
C PHE A 140 0.88 -25.27 -2.07
N TRP A 141 -0.01 -24.35 -2.43
CA TRP A 141 0.36 -23.14 -3.14
C TRP A 141 1.29 -22.24 -2.29
N MET A 142 1.00 -22.05 -1.00
CA MET A 142 1.85 -21.28 -0.08
C MET A 142 3.22 -21.94 0.07
N LYS A 143 3.28 -23.28 0.21
CA LYS A 143 4.56 -24.00 0.24
C LYS A 143 5.37 -23.81 -1.04
N SER A 144 4.71 -23.81 -2.19
CA SER A 144 5.34 -23.53 -3.49
C SER A 144 5.87 -22.09 -3.55
N LEU A 145 5.08 -21.11 -3.09
CA LEU A 145 5.49 -19.71 -3.03
C LEU A 145 6.75 -19.54 -2.16
N VAL A 146 6.71 -20.04 -0.92
CA VAL A 146 7.86 -20.00 0.00
C VAL A 146 9.11 -20.60 -0.65
N SER A 147 8.98 -21.75 -1.32
CA SER A 147 10.10 -22.38 -2.04
C SER A 147 10.66 -21.52 -3.19
N HIS A 148 9.87 -20.65 -3.80
CA HIS A 148 10.35 -19.71 -4.80
C HIS A 148 10.98 -18.48 -4.15
N LEU A 149 10.40 -17.96 -3.08
CA LEU A 149 10.96 -16.83 -2.31
C LEU A 149 12.32 -17.16 -1.71
N GLN A 150 12.51 -18.38 -1.21
CA GLN A 150 13.79 -18.86 -0.68
C GLN A 150 14.95 -18.87 -1.71
N LYS A 151 14.64 -18.78 -3.00
CA LYS A 151 15.64 -18.75 -4.09
C LYS A 151 15.98 -17.34 -4.56
N LEU A 152 15.38 -16.32 -4.00
CA LEU A 152 15.73 -14.94 -4.25
C LEU A 152 17.04 -14.59 -3.52
N ASP A 153 17.80 -13.63 -4.00
CA ASP A 153 18.97 -13.08 -3.29
C ASP A 153 18.52 -12.20 -2.11
N ARG A 154 17.37 -11.49 -2.25
CA ARG A 154 16.71 -10.73 -1.18
C ARG A 154 15.20 -10.78 -1.36
N PHE A 155 14.50 -10.80 -0.24
CA PHE A 155 13.04 -10.65 -0.20
C PHE A 155 12.69 -9.41 0.65
N ILE A 156 12.04 -8.42 0.04
CA ILE A 156 11.70 -7.16 0.67
C ILE A 156 10.22 -7.16 1.03
N VAL A 157 9.94 -6.82 2.28
CA VAL A 157 8.60 -6.56 2.82
C VAL A 157 8.54 -5.13 3.36
N LEU A 158 7.34 -4.62 3.62
CA LEU A 158 7.15 -3.21 3.94
C LEU A 158 7.13 -2.92 5.44
N THR A 159 6.94 -3.95 6.29
CA THR A 159 6.74 -3.80 7.73
C THR A 159 7.46 -4.89 8.51
N GLU A 160 7.85 -4.59 9.76
CA GLU A 160 8.46 -5.59 10.66
C GLU A 160 7.45 -6.68 11.03
N GLU A 161 6.17 -6.31 11.17
CA GLU A 161 5.11 -7.28 11.41
C GLU A 161 4.99 -8.29 10.27
N ASP A 162 5.02 -7.84 9.00
CA ASP A 162 4.96 -8.79 7.87
C ASP A 162 6.21 -9.65 7.78
N LYS A 163 7.39 -9.12 8.11
CA LYS A 163 8.64 -9.90 8.20
C LYS A 163 8.51 -11.06 9.18
N GLN A 164 7.92 -10.84 10.35
CA GLN A 164 7.67 -11.89 11.34
C GLN A 164 6.72 -12.98 10.83
N ASN A 165 5.86 -12.65 9.87
CA ASN A 165 4.97 -13.62 9.22
C ASN A 165 5.68 -14.56 8.25
N TRP A 166 6.97 -14.33 7.91
CA TRP A 166 7.75 -15.15 6.99
C TRP A 166 8.94 -15.87 7.66
N PRO A 167 8.73 -16.69 8.70
CA PRO A 167 9.82 -17.32 9.46
C PRO A 167 10.66 -18.28 8.63
N GLU A 168 10.16 -18.72 7.46
CA GLU A 168 10.88 -19.65 6.58
C GLU A 168 11.90 -18.96 5.68
N ILE A 169 11.93 -17.61 5.63
CA ILE A 169 12.79 -16.84 4.73
C ILE A 169 13.91 -16.16 5.55
N GLN A 170 15.16 -16.52 5.28
CA GLN A 170 16.31 -15.99 6.03
C GLN A 170 16.79 -14.63 5.50
N HIS A 171 16.74 -14.42 4.18
CA HIS A 171 17.20 -13.20 3.51
C HIS A 171 16.08 -12.20 3.26
N ILE A 172 15.30 -11.98 4.31
CA ILE A 172 14.18 -11.02 4.31
C ILE A 172 14.61 -9.70 4.96
N GLU A 173 14.27 -8.59 4.32
CA GLU A 173 14.60 -7.25 4.79
C GLU A 173 13.36 -6.35 4.74
N VAL A 174 13.28 -5.38 5.66
CA VAL A 174 12.18 -4.42 5.71
C VAL A 174 12.62 -3.11 5.10
N ILE A 175 12.03 -2.77 3.96
CA ILE A 175 12.19 -1.46 3.33
C ILE A 175 10.79 -0.89 3.08
N PRO A 176 10.36 0.09 3.89
CA PRO A 176 9.05 0.71 3.75
C PRO A 176 8.88 1.44 2.41
N ASN A 177 7.64 1.71 2.04
CA ASN A 177 7.35 2.59 0.92
C ASN A 177 7.74 4.05 1.24
N PRO A 178 8.33 4.77 0.29
CA PRO A 178 8.62 6.18 0.46
C PRO A 178 7.37 7.03 0.41
N LEU A 179 7.42 8.19 1.07
CA LEU A 179 6.40 9.23 0.96
C LEU A 179 6.24 9.67 -0.50
N ALA A 180 4.99 9.88 -0.91
CA ALA A 180 4.66 10.12 -2.31
C ALA A 180 4.84 11.57 -2.78
N PHE A 181 5.07 12.52 -1.86
CA PHE A 181 5.27 13.93 -2.14
C PHE A 181 6.21 14.56 -1.09
N ARG A 182 6.81 15.71 -1.44
CA ARG A 182 7.65 16.45 -0.50
C ARG A 182 6.82 17.16 0.56
N ILE A 183 7.37 17.18 1.78
CA ILE A 183 6.85 17.97 2.90
C ILE A 183 7.40 19.40 2.74
N ASP A 184 6.55 20.31 2.36
CA ASP A 184 6.87 21.75 2.24
C ASP A 184 5.89 22.64 3.01
N GLN A 185 4.78 22.08 3.45
CA GLN A 185 3.72 22.76 4.19
C GLN A 185 3.11 21.79 5.21
N LYS A 186 2.56 22.34 6.29
CA LYS A 186 1.82 21.61 7.30
C LYS A 186 0.45 22.25 7.55
N SER A 187 -0.51 21.46 8.03
CA SER A 187 -1.78 21.97 8.51
C SER A 187 -1.58 22.94 9.68
N ASP A 188 -2.38 23.98 9.73
CA ASP A 188 -2.45 24.88 10.88
C ASP A 188 -3.29 24.31 12.04
N LEU A 189 -3.97 23.18 11.80
CA LEU A 189 -4.79 22.43 12.75
C LEU A 189 -6.00 23.22 13.30
N THR A 190 -6.38 24.31 12.64
CA THR A 190 -7.51 25.16 13.07
C THR A 190 -8.85 24.69 12.53
N SER A 191 -8.82 23.88 11.49
CA SER A 191 -9.99 23.32 10.86
C SER A 191 -10.68 22.30 11.79
N LYS A 192 -11.98 22.39 11.94
CA LYS A 192 -12.77 21.39 12.69
C LYS A 192 -13.16 20.22 11.77
N ARG A 193 -12.15 19.59 11.19
CA ARG A 193 -12.31 18.59 10.15
C ARG A 193 -11.45 17.35 10.42
N VAL A 194 -12.14 16.20 10.49
CA VAL A 194 -11.54 14.88 10.47
C VAL A 194 -11.54 14.37 9.03
N ILE A 195 -10.43 13.86 8.55
CA ILE A 195 -10.31 13.32 7.19
C ILE A 195 -9.96 11.82 7.22
N ALA A 196 -10.57 11.06 6.30
CA ALA A 196 -10.18 9.70 5.96
C ALA A 196 -9.97 9.57 4.45
N VAL A 197 -9.01 8.73 4.04
CA VAL A 197 -8.67 8.55 2.62
C VAL A 197 -8.51 7.08 2.29
N GLY A 198 -9.19 6.60 1.23
CA GLY A 198 -9.07 5.22 0.78
C GLY A 198 -10.17 4.82 -0.21
N ARG A 199 -10.02 3.66 -0.84
CA ARG A 199 -11.07 3.13 -1.71
C ARG A 199 -12.29 2.72 -0.89
N TYR A 200 -13.49 2.92 -1.44
CA TYR A 200 -14.74 2.44 -0.83
C TYR A 200 -14.88 0.92 -1.01
N VAL A 201 -14.12 0.18 -0.20
CA VAL A 201 -14.09 -1.29 -0.19
C VAL A 201 -14.02 -1.81 1.25
N TYR A 202 -14.42 -3.06 1.47
CA TYR A 202 -14.44 -3.71 2.79
C TYR A 202 -13.15 -3.54 3.58
N GLN A 203 -12.00 -3.63 2.91
CA GLN A 203 -10.68 -3.47 3.51
C GLN A 203 -10.54 -2.16 4.30
N LYS A 204 -11.08 -1.05 3.78
CA LYS A 204 -10.90 0.29 4.36
C LYS A 204 -11.79 0.59 5.56
N GLY A 205 -12.76 -0.27 5.85
CA GLY A 205 -13.55 -0.21 7.07
C GLY A 205 -14.37 1.07 7.26
N PHE A 206 -14.77 1.75 6.18
CA PHE A 206 -15.56 2.98 6.30
C PHE A 206 -16.93 2.76 6.92
N ASP A 207 -17.45 1.54 6.89
CA ASP A 207 -18.64 1.14 7.65
C ASP A 207 -18.40 1.21 9.18
N LEU A 208 -17.20 0.86 9.64
CA LEU A 208 -16.80 0.99 11.05
C LEU A 208 -16.57 2.46 11.40
N LEU A 209 -15.96 3.22 10.48
CA LEU A 209 -15.74 4.65 10.65
C LEU A 209 -17.07 5.41 10.80
N LEU A 210 -18.07 5.13 9.97
CA LEU A 210 -19.39 5.78 10.06
C LEU A 210 -20.09 5.45 11.38
N LYS A 211 -19.96 4.21 11.88
CA LYS A 211 -20.46 3.86 13.22
C LYS A 211 -19.77 4.66 14.32
N ALA A 212 -18.44 4.78 14.27
CA ALA A 212 -17.70 5.61 15.22
C ALA A 212 -18.08 7.09 15.10
N TRP A 213 -18.20 7.61 13.86
CA TRP A 213 -18.59 8.99 13.64
C TRP A 213 -19.98 9.33 14.17
N SER A 214 -20.94 8.42 14.09
CA SER A 214 -22.29 8.62 14.66
C SER A 214 -22.30 8.84 16.18
N ILE A 215 -21.22 8.43 16.86
CA ILE A 215 -20.97 8.69 18.30
C ILE A 215 -20.26 10.04 18.46
N VAL A 216 -19.18 10.25 17.66
CA VAL A 216 -18.35 11.47 17.73
C VAL A 216 -19.16 12.72 17.46
N GLU A 217 -19.99 12.73 16.41
CA GLU A 217 -20.76 13.91 16.02
C GLU A 217 -21.79 14.39 17.06
N LYS A 218 -22.29 13.48 17.90
CA LYS A 218 -23.19 13.81 19.00
C LYS A 218 -22.48 14.56 20.14
N ARG A 219 -21.21 14.22 20.34
CA ARG A 219 -20.35 14.83 21.36
C ARG A 219 -19.70 16.13 20.88
N ASN A 220 -19.42 16.22 19.56
CA ASN A 220 -18.64 17.29 18.93
C ASN A 220 -19.42 17.91 17.76
N LYS A 221 -20.36 18.81 18.09
CA LYS A 221 -21.38 19.32 17.15
C LYS A 221 -20.86 20.22 16.03
N ASP A 222 -19.65 20.71 16.12
CA ASP A 222 -19.02 21.67 15.19
C ASP A 222 -17.90 21.02 14.34
N TRP A 223 -17.69 19.71 14.49
CA TRP A 223 -16.72 18.97 13.69
C TRP A 223 -17.37 18.25 12.51
N ASN A 224 -16.60 18.08 11.45
CA ASN A 224 -17.01 17.44 10.21
C ASN A 224 -16.11 16.23 9.90
N LEU A 225 -16.70 15.19 9.31
CA LEU A 225 -15.98 14.07 8.72
C LEU A 225 -16.01 14.20 7.20
N VAL A 226 -14.84 14.09 6.57
CA VAL A 226 -14.73 14.03 5.10
C VAL A 226 -13.96 12.77 4.70
N VAL A 227 -14.55 11.99 3.81
CA VAL A 227 -13.95 10.74 3.31
C VAL A 227 -13.70 10.88 1.81
N PHE A 228 -12.44 10.77 1.39
CA PHE A 228 -12.06 10.81 -0.02
C PHE A 228 -11.73 9.42 -0.54
N GLY A 229 -12.24 9.07 -1.71
CA GLY A 229 -11.84 7.81 -2.32
C GLY A 229 -12.58 7.39 -3.57
N GLN A 230 -12.07 6.34 -4.19
CA GLN A 230 -12.66 5.72 -5.37
C GLN A 230 -13.53 4.53 -4.97
N GLY A 231 -14.62 4.32 -5.69
CA GLY A 231 -15.54 3.20 -5.52
C GLY A 231 -16.99 3.63 -5.36
N SER A 232 -17.93 2.67 -5.30
CA SER A 232 -19.34 2.96 -5.02
C SER A 232 -19.49 3.37 -3.56
N ARG A 233 -20.28 4.41 -3.36
CA ARG A 233 -20.62 4.99 -2.04
C ARG A 233 -22.03 4.63 -1.59
N ASP A 234 -22.84 4.01 -2.44
CA ASP A 234 -24.26 3.81 -2.23
C ASP A 234 -24.61 3.13 -0.90
N SER A 235 -23.87 2.07 -0.55
CA SER A 235 -24.05 1.36 0.72
C SER A 235 -23.69 2.22 1.93
N TYR A 236 -22.66 3.06 1.80
CA TYR A 236 -22.20 3.96 2.86
C TYR A 236 -23.14 5.16 3.03
N GLU A 237 -23.68 5.71 1.91
CA GLU A 237 -24.70 6.75 1.94
C GLU A 237 -25.97 6.27 2.66
N LYS A 238 -26.40 5.04 2.38
CA LYS A 238 -27.50 4.41 3.12
C LYS A 238 -27.18 4.28 4.61
N MET A 239 -25.95 3.90 4.97
CA MET A 239 -25.55 3.82 6.38
C MET A 239 -25.60 5.17 7.09
N ILE A 240 -25.29 6.29 6.42
CA ILE A 240 -25.43 7.64 6.98
C ILE A 240 -26.88 7.86 7.43
N ASP A 241 -27.85 7.50 6.58
CA ASP A 241 -29.29 7.64 6.90
C ASP A 241 -29.72 6.69 8.02
N ASP A 242 -29.33 5.40 7.93
CA ASP A 242 -29.66 4.38 8.92
C ASP A 242 -29.11 4.72 10.33
N LEU A 243 -27.90 5.29 10.40
CA LEU A 243 -27.26 5.74 11.63
C LEU A 243 -27.69 7.15 12.08
N LYS A 244 -28.52 7.82 11.28
CA LYS A 244 -29.00 9.21 11.52
C LYS A 244 -27.85 10.21 11.68
N ILE A 245 -26.79 10.05 10.90
CA ILE A 245 -25.67 10.97 10.85
C ILE A 245 -26.09 12.24 10.11
N ASP A 246 -25.69 13.40 10.61
CA ASP A 246 -25.99 14.67 9.98
C ASP A 246 -25.23 14.82 8.64
N ARG A 247 -25.96 14.78 7.52
CA ARG A 247 -25.40 14.91 6.17
C ARG A 247 -24.68 16.23 5.91
N LYS A 248 -24.91 17.27 6.72
CA LYS A 248 -24.18 18.54 6.64
C LYS A 248 -22.77 18.42 7.22
N ARG A 249 -22.51 17.37 7.99
CA ARG A 249 -21.23 17.19 8.71
C ARG A 249 -20.49 15.90 8.37
N CYS A 250 -21.05 15.07 7.48
CA CYS A 250 -20.41 13.85 7.01
C CYS A 250 -20.47 13.80 5.49
N HIS A 251 -19.31 13.87 4.84
CA HIS A 251 -19.21 13.96 3.40
C HIS A 251 -18.41 12.80 2.82
N LEU A 252 -19.06 11.99 1.99
CA LEU A 252 -18.42 10.92 1.21
C LEU A 252 -18.13 11.44 -0.20
N LEU A 253 -16.85 11.63 -0.51
CA LEU A 253 -16.41 12.28 -1.75
C LEU A 253 -15.68 11.28 -2.68
N GLY A 254 -15.61 11.64 -3.95
CA GLY A 254 -14.82 10.94 -4.94
C GLY A 254 -13.32 11.15 -4.72
N PRO A 255 -12.47 10.59 -5.62
CA PRO A 255 -11.05 10.91 -5.61
C PRO A 255 -10.83 12.40 -5.89
N THR A 256 -9.77 12.96 -5.33
CA THR A 256 -9.30 14.33 -5.59
C THR A 256 -7.96 14.30 -6.30
N ASP A 257 -7.70 15.32 -7.12
CA ASP A 257 -6.41 15.51 -7.80
C ASP A 257 -5.37 16.12 -6.87
N ASP A 258 -5.80 16.78 -5.79
CA ASP A 258 -4.92 17.41 -4.79
C ASP A 258 -5.25 16.92 -3.37
N ILE A 259 -4.89 15.68 -3.09
CA ILE A 259 -5.08 15.09 -1.76
C ILE A 259 -4.24 15.79 -0.69
N LYS A 260 -3.09 16.37 -1.07
CA LYS A 260 -2.24 17.11 -0.15
C LYS A 260 -2.96 18.32 0.42
N LYS A 261 -3.64 19.10 -0.42
CA LYS A 261 -4.48 20.22 0.02
C LYS A 261 -5.55 19.75 1.01
N GLU A 262 -6.20 18.62 0.74
CA GLU A 262 -7.24 18.09 1.62
C GLU A 262 -6.70 17.69 3.00
N TYR A 263 -5.46 17.17 3.07
CA TYR A 263 -4.78 16.96 4.35
C TYR A 263 -4.49 18.30 5.04
N LEU A 264 -3.95 19.28 4.33
CA LEU A 264 -3.61 20.60 4.91
C LEU A 264 -4.84 21.34 5.45
N ASP A 265 -6.00 21.16 4.82
CA ASP A 265 -7.29 21.73 5.24
C ASP A 265 -7.98 20.92 6.36
N SER A 266 -7.30 19.98 7.00
CA SER A 266 -7.84 19.10 8.05
C SER A 266 -7.00 19.19 9.32
N SER A 267 -7.55 18.73 10.46
CA SER A 267 -6.85 18.76 11.76
C SER A 267 -6.55 17.37 12.32
N ILE A 268 -7.29 16.34 11.95
CA ILE A 268 -7.11 14.96 12.41
C ILE A 268 -7.30 14.01 11.23
N PHE A 269 -6.43 13.03 11.10
CA PHE A 269 -6.61 11.92 10.18
C PHE A 269 -7.14 10.69 10.92
N VAL A 270 -8.16 10.02 10.36
CA VAL A 270 -8.68 8.78 10.90
C VAL A 270 -8.48 7.62 9.93
N PHE A 271 -8.02 6.49 10.48
CA PHE A 271 -7.71 5.29 9.70
C PHE A 271 -8.44 4.07 10.25
N SER A 272 -9.43 3.62 9.51
CA SER A 272 -10.36 2.55 9.93
C SER A 272 -10.16 1.22 9.20
N SER A 273 -9.03 1.03 8.53
CA SER A 273 -8.75 -0.18 7.75
C SER A 273 -8.77 -1.44 8.61
N ARG A 274 -9.29 -2.53 8.05
CA ARG A 274 -9.28 -3.86 8.67
C ARG A 274 -7.96 -4.59 8.52
N PHE A 275 -7.24 -4.30 7.45
CA PHE A 275 -5.91 -4.84 7.15
C PHE A 275 -5.24 -4.01 6.05
N GLU A 276 -3.90 -4.00 6.04
CA GLU A 276 -3.09 -3.26 5.08
C GLU A 276 -1.87 -4.07 4.59
N GLY A 277 -1.19 -3.54 3.59
CA GLY A 277 0.17 -3.94 3.26
C GLY A 277 1.20 -3.00 3.87
N PHE A 278 0.83 -1.72 4.08
CA PHE A 278 1.67 -0.70 4.69
C PHE A 278 0.84 0.45 5.30
N GLY A 279 -0.05 1.08 4.53
CA GLY A 279 -0.81 2.23 5.00
C GLY A 279 -0.23 3.58 4.56
N MET A 280 0.10 3.72 3.26
CA MET A 280 0.66 4.96 2.69
C MET A 280 -0.02 6.24 3.13
N VAL A 281 -1.35 6.23 3.22
CA VAL A 281 -2.15 7.42 3.61
C VAL A 281 -1.91 7.88 5.05
N LEU A 282 -1.44 6.99 5.94
CA LEU A 282 -0.99 7.37 7.29
C LEU A 282 0.26 8.25 7.20
N VAL A 283 1.27 7.79 6.47
CA VAL A 283 2.51 8.54 6.27
C VAL A 283 2.24 9.86 5.55
N GLU A 284 1.36 9.86 4.55
CA GLU A 284 0.93 11.07 3.84
C GLU A 284 0.27 12.08 4.79
N ALA A 285 -0.66 11.65 5.63
CA ALA A 285 -1.32 12.51 6.60
C ALA A 285 -0.35 13.05 7.66
N MET A 286 0.50 12.18 8.23
CA MET A 286 1.55 12.57 9.19
C MET A 286 2.52 13.57 8.59
N SER A 287 2.85 13.47 7.31
CA SER A 287 3.73 14.39 6.59
C SER A 287 3.11 15.78 6.39
N CYS A 288 1.79 15.88 6.42
CA CYS A 288 1.08 17.16 6.45
C CYS A 288 0.83 17.66 7.89
N GLY A 289 1.39 17.00 8.90
CA GLY A 289 1.26 17.38 10.31
C GLY A 289 -0.07 16.95 10.95
N LEU A 290 -0.80 16.00 10.36
CA LEU A 290 -2.02 15.54 10.98
C LEU A 290 -1.72 14.43 12.00
N PRO A 291 -2.17 14.57 13.28
CA PRO A 291 -2.21 13.45 14.19
C PRO A 291 -3.17 12.40 13.64
N CYS A 292 -2.74 11.14 13.67
CA CYS A 292 -3.51 10.01 13.18
C CYS A 292 -4.17 9.26 14.33
N VAL A 293 -5.47 8.94 14.20
CA VAL A 293 -6.17 7.98 15.05
C VAL A 293 -6.49 6.75 14.19
N SER A 294 -5.92 5.61 14.54
CA SER A 294 -5.92 4.42 13.69
C SER A 294 -6.36 3.17 14.43
N PHE A 295 -7.11 2.29 13.76
CA PHE A 295 -7.11 0.90 14.18
C PHE A 295 -5.69 0.31 14.07
N ASP A 296 -5.29 -0.50 15.06
CA ASP A 296 -4.11 -1.36 14.99
C ASP A 296 -4.45 -2.61 14.17
N CYS A 297 -4.67 -2.40 12.88
CA CYS A 297 -4.96 -3.48 11.96
C CYS A 297 -3.66 -4.16 11.50
N PRO A 298 -3.70 -5.44 11.07
CA PRO A 298 -2.52 -6.16 10.63
C PRO A 298 -1.75 -5.45 9.51
N CYS A 299 -0.45 -5.34 9.70
CA CYS A 299 0.58 -4.83 8.80
C CYS A 299 0.43 -3.36 8.40
N GLY A 300 1.03 -2.50 9.18
CA GLY A 300 1.19 -1.08 8.85
C GLY A 300 1.05 -0.13 10.03
N PRO A 301 -0.13 0.03 10.63
CA PRO A 301 -0.33 1.09 11.61
C PRO A 301 0.69 1.11 12.75
N LYS A 302 0.98 -0.01 13.41
CA LYS A 302 1.95 -0.05 14.52
C LYS A 302 3.43 0.01 14.07
N ASP A 303 3.71 -0.23 12.80
CA ASP A 303 5.05 0.03 12.25
C ASP A 303 5.25 1.53 11.95
N ILE A 304 4.15 2.24 11.68
CA ILE A 304 4.16 3.67 11.32
C ILE A 304 3.95 4.54 12.56
N ILE A 305 2.96 4.21 13.40
CA ILE A 305 2.52 5.00 14.56
C ILE A 305 3.09 4.41 15.85
N SER A 306 3.74 5.25 16.63
CA SER A 306 4.11 4.97 18.02
C SER A 306 2.99 5.52 18.90
N ASP A 307 2.18 4.61 19.47
CA ASP A 307 0.96 4.98 20.22
C ASP A 307 1.21 6.01 21.33
N GLY A 308 0.38 7.06 21.36
CA GLY A 308 0.50 8.18 22.28
C GLY A 308 1.68 9.11 22.06
N VAL A 309 2.56 8.87 21.05
CA VAL A 309 3.74 9.69 20.76
C VAL A 309 3.53 10.52 19.50
N ASP A 310 3.25 9.86 18.37
CA ASP A 310 3.09 10.49 17.05
C ASP A 310 1.73 10.20 16.40
N GLY A 311 0.84 9.54 17.14
CA GLY A 311 -0.53 9.22 16.79
C GLY A 311 -1.16 8.37 17.88
N VAL A 312 -2.37 7.86 17.62
CA VAL A 312 -3.14 7.04 18.56
C VAL A 312 -3.54 5.74 17.88
N LEU A 313 -3.25 4.61 18.51
CA LEU A 313 -3.68 3.27 18.08
C LEU A 313 -4.84 2.79 18.96
N VAL A 314 -5.84 2.20 18.34
CA VAL A 314 -6.95 1.54 19.01
C VAL A 314 -7.09 0.10 18.51
N PRO A 315 -7.63 -0.84 19.33
CA PRO A 315 -7.80 -2.22 18.88
C PRO A 315 -8.57 -2.32 17.57
N ASN A 316 -8.11 -3.21 16.70
CA ASN A 316 -8.68 -3.37 15.36
C ASN A 316 -10.19 -3.69 15.41
N GLY A 317 -10.98 -2.83 14.79
CA GLY A 317 -12.44 -2.96 14.73
C GLY A 317 -13.21 -2.47 15.97
N ASP A 318 -12.54 -1.96 17.02
CA ASP A 318 -13.21 -1.38 18.18
C ASP A 318 -13.73 0.02 17.86
N VAL A 319 -14.98 0.05 17.39
CA VAL A 319 -15.71 1.26 17.01
C VAL A 319 -15.85 2.24 18.17
N ASN A 320 -16.08 1.73 19.40
CA ASN A 320 -16.29 2.59 20.56
C ASN A 320 -15.00 3.28 20.97
N GLN A 321 -13.89 2.53 21.06
CA GLN A 321 -12.59 3.12 21.36
C GLN A 321 -12.15 4.11 20.27
N LEU A 322 -12.43 3.83 18.99
CA LEU A 322 -12.14 4.79 17.92
C LEU A 322 -12.90 6.10 18.12
N ALA A 323 -14.20 6.01 18.48
CA ALA A 323 -15.03 7.18 18.77
C ALA A 323 -14.56 7.94 20.01
N ASP A 324 -14.17 7.22 21.06
CA ASP A 324 -13.71 7.81 22.31
C ASP A 324 -12.39 8.55 22.11
N LYS A 325 -11.41 7.94 21.42
CA LYS A 325 -10.11 8.57 21.13
C LYS A 325 -10.20 9.75 20.18
N LEU A 326 -11.08 9.69 19.17
CA LEU A 326 -11.36 10.85 18.33
C LEU A 326 -12.00 11.99 19.14
N SER A 327 -12.99 11.71 20.01
CA SER A 327 -13.64 12.73 20.83
C SER A 327 -12.68 13.32 21.88
N GLU A 328 -11.83 12.48 22.48
CA GLU A 328 -10.78 12.93 23.41
C GLU A 328 -9.82 13.90 22.72
N LEU A 329 -9.29 13.51 21.56
CA LEU A 329 -8.34 14.34 20.81
C LEU A 329 -8.99 15.67 20.36
N ILE A 330 -10.23 15.62 19.86
CA ILE A 330 -11.01 16.81 19.48
C ILE A 330 -11.13 17.81 20.64
N SER A 331 -11.27 17.31 21.88
CA SER A 331 -11.43 18.14 23.08
C SER A 331 -10.12 18.70 23.64
N HIS A 332 -8.95 18.29 23.09
CA HIS A 332 -7.64 18.66 23.61
C HIS A 332 -6.72 19.21 22.48
N PRO A 333 -6.88 20.49 22.07
CA PRO A 333 -6.09 21.11 21.01
C PRO A 333 -4.57 21.05 21.24
N ASP A 334 -4.12 21.13 22.51
CA ASP A 334 -2.71 21.01 22.86
C ASP A 334 -2.16 19.63 22.53
N GLU A 335 -2.96 18.59 22.71
CA GLU A 335 -2.60 17.21 22.36
C GLU A 335 -2.55 17.02 20.82
N ILE A 336 -3.48 17.62 20.07
CA ILE A 336 -3.40 17.70 18.60
C ILE A 336 -2.06 18.29 18.18
N SER A 337 -1.68 19.43 18.75
CA SER A 337 -0.42 20.13 18.44
C SER A 337 0.81 19.30 18.81
N ARG A 338 0.77 18.61 19.95
CA ARG A 338 1.87 17.74 20.43
C ARG A 338 2.10 16.56 19.49
N LEU A 339 1.04 15.81 19.20
CA LEU A 339 1.09 14.66 18.30
C LEU A 339 1.50 15.06 16.88
N SER A 340 1.00 16.21 16.38
CA SER A 340 1.36 16.77 15.08
C SER A 340 2.86 16.97 14.90
N LYS A 341 3.52 17.57 15.90
CA LYS A 341 4.98 17.79 15.84
C LYS A 341 5.75 16.46 15.73
N SER A 342 5.35 15.47 16.51
CA SER A 342 5.99 14.16 16.49
C SER A 342 5.67 13.39 15.19
N ALA A 343 4.45 13.52 14.66
CA ALA A 343 4.03 12.93 13.39
C ALA A 343 4.88 13.44 12.22
N LEU A 344 5.16 14.75 12.16
CA LEU A 344 6.04 15.33 11.15
C LEU A 344 7.45 14.73 11.21
N LEU A 345 8.04 14.63 12.39
CA LEU A 345 9.36 14.04 12.57
C LEU A 345 9.38 12.56 12.16
N LYS A 346 8.34 11.81 12.51
CA LYS A 346 8.20 10.42 12.11
C LYS A 346 8.08 10.27 10.60
N ALA A 347 7.28 11.11 9.94
CA ALA A 347 7.07 11.09 8.50
C ALA A 347 8.37 11.31 7.70
N ASP A 348 9.32 12.09 8.23
CA ASP A 348 10.62 12.32 7.58
C ASP A 348 11.44 11.02 7.43
N SER A 349 11.28 10.08 8.34
CA SER A 349 11.90 8.75 8.22
C SER A 349 11.42 7.94 7.02
N TYR A 350 10.31 8.33 6.41
CA TYR A 350 9.75 7.77 5.18
C TYR A 350 9.99 8.66 3.96
N SER A 351 10.83 9.70 4.08
CA SER A 351 11.20 10.53 2.93
C SER A 351 11.80 9.68 1.82
N LEU A 352 11.64 10.15 0.59
CA LEU A 352 12.17 9.43 -0.58
C LEU A 352 13.69 9.27 -0.49
N ASP A 353 14.39 10.28 0.04
CA ASP A 353 15.82 10.22 0.27
C ASP A 353 16.20 9.14 1.28
N THR A 354 15.55 9.11 2.45
CA THR A 354 15.81 8.14 3.51
C THR A 354 15.55 6.69 3.04
N ILE A 355 14.42 6.47 2.37
CA ILE A 355 14.07 5.14 1.88
C ILE A 355 14.99 4.70 0.73
N SER A 356 15.38 5.63 -0.14
CA SER A 356 16.31 5.31 -1.24
C SER A 356 17.71 4.95 -0.75
N LEU A 357 18.17 5.54 0.37
CA LEU A 357 19.42 5.12 1.02
C LEU A 357 19.34 3.67 1.53
N LYS A 358 18.20 3.24 2.08
CA LYS A 358 18.00 1.83 2.47
C LYS A 358 18.08 0.90 1.26
N TRP A 359 17.43 1.27 0.16
CA TRP A 359 17.51 0.53 -1.09
C TRP A 359 18.94 0.44 -1.62
N ARG A 360 19.66 1.57 -1.61
CA ARG A 360 21.08 1.60 -2.03
C ARG A 360 21.94 0.68 -1.17
N SER A 361 21.83 0.77 0.16
CA SER A 361 22.55 -0.10 1.09
C SER A 361 22.26 -1.57 0.84
N MET A 362 20.99 -1.92 0.60
CA MET A 362 20.60 -3.27 0.25
C MET A 362 21.23 -3.71 -1.09
N PHE A 363 21.20 -2.85 -2.12
CA PHE A 363 21.83 -3.16 -3.42
C PHE A 363 23.34 -3.41 -3.26
N ASP A 364 24.03 -2.54 -2.55
CA ASP A 364 25.47 -2.68 -2.30
C ASP A 364 25.78 -4.02 -1.60
N SER A 365 24.99 -4.39 -0.58
CA SER A 365 25.14 -5.66 0.15
C SER A 365 24.96 -6.93 -0.68
N LEU A 366 24.37 -6.85 -1.88
CA LEU A 366 24.23 -8.00 -2.78
C LEU A 366 25.55 -8.35 -3.49
N PHE A 367 26.52 -7.43 -3.52
CA PHE A 367 27.81 -7.60 -4.19
C PHE A 367 28.98 -7.64 -3.22
N ASP A 368 28.77 -7.29 -1.95
CA ASP A 368 29.76 -7.49 -0.89
C ASP A 368 29.98 -8.99 -0.68
N LYS A 369 31.24 -9.42 -0.71
CA LYS A 369 31.66 -10.81 -0.54
C LYS A 369 31.93 -11.11 0.93
#